data_8ba9c91f9d3602d4b8ba983b2529fd7f
#
_entry.id   8ba9c91f9d3602d4b8ba983b2529fd7f
#
_cell.length_a   1.000
_cell.length_b   1.000
_cell.length_c   1.000
_cell.angle_alpha   90.00
_cell.angle_beta   90.00
_cell.angle_gamma   90.00
#
_symmetry.space_group_name_H-M   'P 1'
#
loop_
_entity.id
_entity.type
_entity.pdbx_description
1 polymer ?
#
loop_
_entity_poly.entity_id
_entity_poly.type
_entity_poly.pdbx_seq_one_letter_code
_entity_poly.pdbx_strand_id
1 'polypeptide(L)'
;MGHAFGYVVGAMCADGTVGSRYLSLVVNEEHFAQAFADALKEALGIQAYLEPVTRPSGYLQVDLPGFRVRVVSSYLADLFRQYVGGDAHHMRQQFPFVVLNSLETFEGFLDGYVEGDGFRPKAGSNKSGRFVTSANIPFLRTLAELIGTYPSCQRRWRGYFFAVRQDERSR
;
A
#
# COMPACT_ATOMS: atom_id res chain seq x y z
N MET A 1 10.76 -6.96 13.41
CA MET A 1 10.02 -6.24 12.37
C MET A 1 9.10 -5.28 13.10
N GLY A 2 9.11 -4.01 12.75
CA GLY A 2 8.32 -2.97 13.41
C GLY A 2 7.38 -2.27 12.43
N HIS A 3 6.83 -1.12 12.85
CA HIS A 3 5.89 -0.31 12.08
C HIS A 3 6.41 0.04 10.68
N ALA A 4 7.67 0.50 10.58
CA ALA A 4 8.27 0.89 9.29
C ALA A 4 8.29 -0.25 8.27
N PHE A 5 8.61 -1.49 8.69
CA PHE A 5 8.54 -2.64 7.80
C PHE A 5 7.11 -2.91 7.33
N GLY A 6 6.15 -2.88 8.26
CA GLY A 6 4.73 -2.99 7.92
C GLY A 6 4.31 -1.94 6.89
N TYR A 7 4.69 -0.68 7.12
CA TYR A 7 4.39 0.42 6.22
C TYR A 7 4.92 0.18 4.80
N VAL A 8 6.17 -0.28 4.67
CA VAL A 8 6.75 -0.63 3.37
C VAL A 8 5.93 -1.72 2.67
N VAL A 9 5.58 -2.78 3.39
CA VAL A 9 4.77 -3.88 2.81
C VAL A 9 3.39 -3.37 2.39
N GLY A 10 2.74 -2.54 3.22
CA GLY A 10 1.42 -1.96 2.92
C GLY A 10 1.43 -1.07 1.68
N ALA A 11 2.38 -0.14 1.60
CA ALA A 11 2.56 0.73 0.45
C ALA A 11 2.87 -0.05 -0.84
N MET A 12 3.69 -1.09 -0.73
CA MET A 12 3.98 -1.98 -1.86
C MET A 12 2.76 -2.79 -2.31
N CYS A 13 1.89 -3.18 -1.39
CA CYS A 13 0.63 -3.86 -1.71
C CYS A 13 -0.37 -2.93 -2.41
N ALA A 14 -0.35 -1.63 -2.11
CA ALA A 14 -1.24 -0.64 -2.71
C ALA A 14 -0.79 -0.25 -4.13
N ASP A 15 0.38 0.36 -4.24
CA ASP A 15 0.88 1.00 -5.46
C ASP A 15 2.26 0.51 -5.90
N GLY A 16 2.81 -0.50 -5.22
CA GLY A 16 4.16 -0.97 -5.47
C GLY A 16 4.28 -1.85 -6.71
N THR A 17 5.46 -1.85 -7.28
CA THR A 17 5.86 -2.76 -8.36
C THR A 17 7.12 -3.51 -7.95
N VAL A 18 7.09 -4.83 -8.11
CA VAL A 18 8.25 -5.71 -7.88
C VAL A 18 8.75 -6.20 -9.23
N GLY A 19 9.82 -5.59 -9.70
CA GLY A 19 10.50 -6.05 -10.91
C GLY A 19 11.44 -7.23 -10.65
N SER A 20 12.17 -7.66 -11.68
CA SER A 20 13.14 -8.77 -11.54
C SER A 20 14.30 -8.42 -10.60
N ARG A 21 14.69 -7.15 -10.52
CA ARG A 21 15.88 -6.68 -9.80
C ARG A 21 15.64 -5.40 -9.02
N TYR A 22 14.39 -4.99 -8.81
CA TYR A 22 14.07 -3.74 -8.12
C TYR A 22 12.70 -3.79 -7.45
N LEU A 23 12.54 -2.91 -6.45
CA LEU A 23 11.28 -2.45 -5.93
C LEU A 23 11.05 -1.02 -6.39
N SER A 24 9.83 -0.66 -6.72
CA SER A 24 9.46 0.70 -7.08
C SER A 24 8.07 1.04 -6.57
N LEU A 25 7.95 2.25 -6.03
CA LEU A 25 6.67 2.90 -5.73
C LEU A 25 6.58 4.16 -6.59
N VAL A 26 5.48 4.35 -7.31
CA VAL A 26 5.26 5.55 -8.12
C VAL A 26 3.92 6.16 -7.75
N VAL A 27 3.95 7.34 -7.14
CA VAL A 27 2.79 8.01 -6.56
C VAL A 27 2.70 9.46 -6.99
N ASN A 28 1.54 10.08 -6.81
CA ASN A 28 1.35 11.49 -7.17
C ASN A 28 1.83 12.45 -6.08
N GLU A 29 1.89 11.98 -4.84
CA GLU A 29 2.12 12.82 -3.67
C GLU A 29 3.52 12.62 -3.12
N GLU A 30 4.29 13.72 -3.04
CA GLU A 30 5.68 13.71 -2.58
C GLU A 30 5.80 13.20 -1.15
N HIS A 31 4.87 13.61 -0.27
CA HIS A 31 4.91 13.20 1.13
C HIS A 31 4.80 11.68 1.30
N PHE A 32 3.99 11.01 0.47
CA PHE A 32 3.87 9.55 0.48
C PHE A 32 5.15 8.88 -0.03
N ALA A 33 5.73 9.40 -1.11
CA ALA A 33 7.00 8.92 -1.63
C ALA A 33 8.12 9.07 -0.60
N GLN A 34 8.20 10.21 0.09
CA GLN A 34 9.19 10.45 1.15
C GLN A 34 8.98 9.53 2.35
N ALA A 35 7.74 9.39 2.83
CA ALA A 35 7.41 8.48 3.94
C ALA A 35 7.80 7.03 3.63
N PHE A 36 7.60 6.58 2.39
CA PHE A 36 8.04 5.27 1.94
C PHE A 36 9.56 5.12 1.93
N ALA A 37 10.28 6.12 1.44
CA ALA A 37 11.74 6.13 1.45
C ALA A 37 12.33 6.10 2.86
N ASP A 38 11.73 6.87 3.79
CA ASP A 38 12.13 6.90 5.20
C ASP A 38 11.84 5.56 5.88
N ALA A 39 10.70 4.96 5.61
CA ALA A 39 10.35 3.63 6.12
C ALA A 39 11.31 2.52 5.60
N LEU A 40 11.74 2.59 4.34
CA LEU A 40 12.77 1.69 3.80
C LEU A 40 14.09 1.83 4.53
N LYS A 41 14.50 3.07 4.82
CA LYS A 41 15.73 3.35 5.57
C LYS A 41 15.64 2.85 7.01
N GLU A 42 14.53 3.10 7.69
CA GLU A 42 14.31 2.67 9.06
C GLU A 42 14.23 1.14 9.18
N ALA A 43 13.42 0.50 8.31
CA ALA A 43 13.17 -0.93 8.41
C ALA A 43 14.32 -1.80 7.92
N LEU A 44 15.01 -1.38 6.87
CA LEU A 44 15.97 -2.20 6.12
C LEU A 44 17.38 -1.57 6.03
N GLY A 45 17.58 -0.36 6.52
CA GLY A 45 18.83 0.38 6.41
C GLY A 45 19.16 0.80 4.97
N ILE A 46 18.16 0.84 4.08
CA ILE A 46 18.37 1.07 2.65
C ILE A 46 18.04 2.50 2.28
N GLN A 47 19.00 3.17 1.67
CA GLN A 47 18.78 4.47 1.06
C GLN A 47 18.12 4.27 -0.31
N ALA A 48 16.84 4.63 -0.42
CA ALA A 48 16.12 4.57 -1.68
C ALA A 48 16.38 5.81 -2.54
N TYR A 49 16.20 5.66 -3.83
CA TYR A 49 16.27 6.75 -4.79
C TYR A 49 14.89 7.38 -4.97
N LEU A 50 14.77 8.66 -4.62
CA LEU A 50 13.54 9.44 -4.83
C LEU A 50 13.77 10.41 -5.98
N GLU A 51 12.94 10.35 -7.00
CA GLU A 51 13.01 11.20 -8.18
C GLU A 51 11.62 11.67 -8.64
N PRO A 52 11.49 12.91 -9.13
CA PRO A 52 10.28 13.33 -9.83
C PRO A 52 10.16 12.59 -11.16
N VAL A 53 8.94 12.20 -11.51
CA VAL A 53 8.64 11.52 -12.77
C VAL A 53 7.38 12.09 -13.40
N THR A 54 7.24 11.90 -14.72
CA THR A 54 6.01 12.21 -15.44
C THR A 54 5.27 10.91 -15.72
N ARG A 55 3.99 10.85 -15.41
CA ARG A 55 3.15 9.68 -15.59
C ARG A 55 2.07 9.97 -16.63
N PRO A 56 1.96 9.16 -17.69
CA PRO A 56 0.84 9.27 -18.60
C PRO A 56 -0.45 8.86 -17.89
N SER A 57 -1.44 9.73 -17.88
CA SER A 57 -2.78 9.40 -17.42
C SER A 57 -3.60 8.85 -18.57
N GLY A 58 -3.86 7.55 -18.57
CA GLY A 58 -4.70 6.91 -19.59
C GLY A 58 -6.14 7.43 -19.61
N TYR A 59 -6.64 7.94 -18.48
CA TYR A 59 -7.99 8.49 -18.35
C TYR A 59 -8.09 9.96 -18.80
N LEU A 60 -7.14 10.78 -18.38
CA LEU A 60 -7.16 12.22 -18.65
C LEU A 60 -6.44 12.60 -19.94
N GLN A 61 -5.72 11.66 -20.57
CA GLN A 61 -4.88 11.85 -21.75
C GLN A 61 -3.87 13.01 -21.61
N VAL A 62 -3.45 13.27 -20.39
CA VAL A 62 -2.44 14.26 -20.05
C VAL A 62 -1.37 13.62 -19.15
N ASP A 63 -0.18 14.16 -19.23
CA ASP A 63 0.90 13.76 -18.33
C ASP A 63 0.73 14.41 -16.98
N LEU A 64 0.77 13.60 -15.94
CA LEU A 64 0.67 14.05 -14.55
C LEU A 64 2.05 13.98 -13.87
N PRO A 65 2.39 14.98 -13.05
CA PRO A 65 3.57 14.89 -12.20
C PRO A 65 3.41 13.77 -11.18
N GLY A 66 4.51 13.15 -10.82
CA GLY A 66 4.55 12.12 -9.79
C GLY A 66 5.96 11.98 -9.23
N PHE A 67 6.08 11.06 -8.28
CA PHE A 67 7.33 10.76 -7.58
C PHE A 67 7.58 9.27 -7.63
N ARG A 68 8.81 8.89 -7.95
CA ARG A 68 9.25 7.50 -7.94
C ARG A 68 10.24 7.29 -6.82
N VAL A 69 9.98 6.28 -6.00
CA VAL A 69 10.97 5.73 -5.08
C VAL A 69 11.40 4.38 -5.63
N ARG A 70 12.71 4.18 -5.81
CA ARG A 70 13.25 2.96 -6.38
C ARG A 70 14.43 2.44 -5.58
N VAL A 71 14.45 1.12 -5.37
CA VAL A 71 15.56 0.36 -4.80
C VAL A 71 15.96 -0.71 -5.79
N VAL A 72 17.20 -0.73 -6.21
CA VAL A 72 17.74 -1.76 -7.10
C VAL A 72 18.41 -2.84 -6.25
N SER A 73 17.74 -3.98 -6.12
CA SER A 73 18.25 -5.15 -5.40
C SER A 73 17.47 -6.38 -5.83
N SER A 74 18.16 -7.37 -6.39
CA SER A 74 17.54 -8.65 -6.74
C SER A 74 17.08 -9.41 -5.49
N TYR A 75 17.86 -9.35 -4.40
CA TYR A 75 17.51 -9.99 -3.14
C TYR A 75 16.19 -9.45 -2.57
N LEU A 76 16.03 -8.11 -2.53
CA LEU A 76 14.78 -7.50 -2.07
C LEU A 76 13.62 -7.77 -3.02
N ALA A 77 13.86 -7.76 -4.33
CA ALA A 77 12.83 -8.10 -5.29
C ALA A 77 12.31 -9.52 -5.08
N ASP A 78 13.21 -10.48 -4.85
CA ASP A 78 12.84 -11.87 -4.57
C ASP A 78 12.09 -12.01 -3.24
N LEU A 79 12.55 -11.30 -2.19
CA LEU A 79 11.91 -11.28 -0.89
C LEU A 79 10.49 -10.69 -0.97
N PHE A 80 10.34 -9.50 -1.57
CA PHE A 80 9.04 -8.83 -1.66
C PHE A 80 8.07 -9.52 -2.62
N ARG A 81 8.57 -10.25 -3.61
CA ARG A 81 7.71 -11.08 -4.48
C ARG A 81 6.97 -12.17 -3.70
N GLN A 82 7.57 -12.67 -2.60
CA GLN A 82 6.89 -13.61 -1.70
C GLN A 82 5.78 -12.93 -0.90
N TYR A 83 5.89 -11.64 -0.59
CA TYR A 83 4.91 -10.91 0.21
C TYR A 83 3.83 -10.24 -0.63
N VAL A 84 4.21 -9.66 -1.75
CA VAL A 84 3.33 -8.84 -2.59
C VAL A 84 2.74 -9.62 -3.77
N GLY A 85 3.27 -10.81 -4.05
CA GLY A 85 2.80 -11.66 -5.15
C GLY A 85 3.15 -11.11 -6.54
N GLY A 86 4.13 -10.20 -6.65
CA GLY A 86 4.59 -9.60 -7.88
C GLY A 86 4.15 -8.15 -8.06
N ASP A 87 3.29 -7.86 -9.01
CA ASP A 87 2.73 -6.53 -9.26
C ASP A 87 1.55 -6.25 -8.32
N ALA A 88 1.54 -5.10 -7.64
CA ALA A 88 0.47 -4.70 -6.74
C ALA A 88 -0.89 -4.57 -7.44
N HIS A 89 -0.90 -4.21 -8.70
CA HIS A 89 -2.13 -4.13 -9.50
C HIS A 89 -2.68 -5.49 -9.92
N HIS A 90 -1.98 -6.56 -9.57
CA HIS A 90 -2.40 -7.90 -9.94
C HIS A 90 -3.54 -8.38 -9.02
N MET A 91 -4.70 -8.68 -9.59
CA MET A 91 -5.89 -9.14 -8.85
C MET A 91 -5.70 -10.47 -8.11
N ARG A 92 -4.55 -11.15 -8.28
CA ARG A 92 -4.20 -12.41 -7.62
C ARG A 92 -3.29 -12.24 -6.41
N GLN A 93 -3.01 -11.01 -6.01
CA GLN A 93 -2.21 -10.74 -4.83
C GLN A 93 -2.84 -11.39 -3.60
N GLN A 94 -2.04 -12.14 -2.86
CA GLN A 94 -2.44 -12.73 -1.58
C GLN A 94 -2.13 -11.75 -0.43
N PHE A 95 -2.84 -11.92 0.69
CA PHE A 95 -2.56 -11.15 1.88
C PHE A 95 -1.15 -11.49 2.41
N PRO A 96 -0.30 -10.49 2.71
CA PRO A 96 1.07 -10.70 3.15
C PRO A 96 1.10 -11.04 4.66
N PHE A 97 0.87 -12.30 5.03
CA PHE A 97 0.79 -12.75 6.42
C PHE A 97 2.02 -12.42 7.28
N VAL A 98 3.16 -12.10 6.66
CA VAL A 98 4.35 -11.62 7.38
C VAL A 98 4.07 -10.39 8.26
N VAL A 99 3.09 -9.57 7.90
CA VAL A 99 2.73 -8.37 8.67
C VAL A 99 2.05 -8.67 10.00
N LEU A 100 1.61 -9.91 10.21
CA LEU A 100 1.03 -10.36 11.47
C LEU A 100 2.07 -10.78 12.52
N ASN A 101 3.36 -10.61 12.22
CA ASN A 101 4.44 -10.93 13.16
C ASN A 101 4.34 -10.13 14.47
N SER A 102 3.81 -8.92 14.42
CA SER A 102 3.45 -8.11 15.60
C SER A 102 2.32 -7.15 15.29
N LEU A 103 1.62 -6.68 16.32
CA LEU A 103 0.59 -5.66 16.17
C LEU A 103 1.15 -4.37 15.55
N GLU A 104 2.34 -3.98 15.97
CA GLU A 104 3.03 -2.80 15.44
C GLU A 104 3.30 -2.93 13.93
N THR A 105 3.74 -4.10 13.47
CA THR A 105 3.94 -4.37 12.04
C THR A 105 2.61 -4.33 11.28
N PHE A 106 1.55 -4.88 11.85
CA PHE A 106 0.23 -4.84 11.23
C PHE A 106 -0.34 -3.43 11.14
N GLU A 107 -0.18 -2.62 12.20
CA GLU A 107 -0.58 -1.19 12.18
C GLU A 107 0.19 -0.41 11.11
N GLY A 108 1.49 -0.64 10.99
CA GLY A 108 2.30 -0.06 9.92
C GLY A 108 1.80 -0.46 8.53
N PHE A 109 1.49 -1.74 8.34
CA PHE A 109 0.91 -2.24 7.08
C PHE A 109 -0.39 -1.51 6.73
N LEU A 110 -1.29 -1.35 7.69
CA LEU A 110 -2.54 -0.63 7.48
C LEU A 110 -2.29 0.83 7.10
N ASP A 111 -1.35 1.50 7.77
CA ASP A 111 -1.03 2.90 7.46
C ASP A 111 -0.48 3.04 6.03
N GLY A 112 0.46 2.19 5.61
CA GLY A 112 1.02 2.22 4.26
C GLY A 112 0.02 1.84 3.17
N TYR A 113 -0.85 0.85 3.44
CA TYR A 113 -1.86 0.41 2.48
C TYR A 113 -2.94 1.49 2.27
N VAL A 114 -3.37 2.17 3.34
CA VAL A 114 -4.36 3.27 3.25
C VAL A 114 -3.76 4.52 2.59
N GLU A 115 -2.47 4.74 2.70
CA GLU A 115 -1.83 5.87 2.03
C GLU A 115 -1.91 5.74 0.51
N GLY A 116 -1.80 4.53 -0.04
CA GLY A 116 -1.93 4.25 -1.48
C GLY A 116 -3.39 4.05 -1.93
N ASP A 117 -4.01 2.97 -1.50
CA ASP A 117 -5.36 2.54 -1.95
C ASP A 117 -6.50 3.05 -1.06
N GLY A 118 -6.18 3.87 -0.06
CA GLY A 118 -7.17 4.37 0.87
C GLY A 118 -7.70 5.75 0.54
N PHE A 119 -8.77 6.08 1.23
CA PHE A 119 -9.35 7.42 1.22
C PHE A 119 -9.51 7.91 2.66
N ARG A 120 -8.98 9.09 2.93
CA ARG A 120 -9.19 9.82 4.18
C ARG A 120 -10.22 10.93 3.92
N PRO A 121 -11.37 10.94 4.61
CA PRO A 121 -12.32 12.02 4.47
C PRO A 121 -11.67 13.36 4.80
N LYS A 122 -11.99 14.40 4.04
CA LYS A 122 -11.51 15.76 4.34
C LYS A 122 -12.03 16.21 5.71
N ALA A 123 -11.23 17.01 6.41
CA ALA A 123 -11.65 17.65 7.65
C ALA A 123 -12.96 18.42 7.44
N GLY A 124 -13.95 18.23 8.34
CA GLY A 124 -15.27 18.83 8.23
C GLY A 124 -16.30 18.02 7.42
N SER A 125 -15.93 16.87 6.86
CA SER A 125 -16.92 15.95 6.27
C SER A 125 -17.66 15.18 7.38
N ASN A 126 -18.95 14.89 7.16
CA ASN A 126 -19.74 14.05 8.07
C ASN A 126 -19.32 12.57 8.04
N LYS A 127 -18.32 12.21 7.23
CA LYS A 127 -17.75 10.87 7.15
C LYS A 127 -16.53 10.81 8.05
N SER A 128 -16.55 9.92 9.02
CA SER A 128 -15.39 9.61 9.87
C SER A 128 -14.83 8.26 9.49
N GLY A 129 -13.51 8.13 9.54
CA GLY A 129 -12.84 6.86 9.32
C GLY A 129 -11.94 6.85 8.08
N ARG A 130 -11.29 5.72 7.89
CA ARG A 130 -10.42 5.46 6.74
C ARG A 130 -11.11 4.43 5.86
N PHE A 131 -11.01 4.59 4.56
CA PHE A 131 -11.65 3.71 3.57
C PHE A 131 -10.56 3.07 2.73
N VAL A 132 -10.77 1.82 2.37
CA VAL A 132 -9.91 1.09 1.45
C VAL A 132 -10.78 0.54 0.33
N THR A 133 -10.31 0.67 -0.90
CA THR A 133 -10.97 0.12 -2.08
C THR A 133 -10.01 -0.80 -2.81
N SER A 134 -10.49 -1.97 -3.22
CA SER A 134 -9.71 -2.87 -4.08
C SER A 134 -10.65 -3.73 -4.90
N ALA A 135 -10.23 -4.11 -6.09
CA ALA A 135 -10.89 -5.12 -6.90
C ALA A 135 -10.60 -6.56 -6.39
N ASN A 136 -9.59 -6.71 -5.52
CA ASN A 136 -9.22 -8.00 -4.92
C ASN A 136 -10.09 -8.30 -3.70
N ILE A 137 -11.26 -8.86 -3.92
CA ILE A 137 -12.24 -9.19 -2.87
C ILE A 137 -11.67 -10.14 -1.79
N PRO A 138 -10.96 -11.23 -2.13
CA PRO A 138 -10.37 -12.11 -1.12
C PRO A 138 -9.40 -11.38 -0.19
N PHE A 139 -8.56 -10.51 -0.74
CA PHE A 139 -7.63 -9.68 0.05
C PHE A 139 -8.38 -8.77 1.04
N LEU A 140 -9.41 -8.06 0.55
CA LEU A 140 -10.22 -7.18 1.40
C LEU A 140 -10.98 -7.93 2.50
N ARG A 141 -11.47 -9.14 2.23
CA ARG A 141 -12.13 -9.97 3.24
C ARG A 141 -11.16 -10.36 4.34
N THR A 142 -9.97 -10.87 3.97
CA THR A 142 -8.92 -11.20 4.95
C THR A 142 -8.56 -9.98 5.79
N LEU A 143 -8.38 -8.82 5.15
CA LEU A 143 -8.07 -7.57 5.85
C LEU A 143 -9.18 -7.18 6.84
N ALA A 144 -10.45 -7.27 6.44
CA ALA A 144 -11.60 -6.95 7.28
C ALA A 144 -11.69 -7.88 8.50
N GLU A 145 -11.50 -9.18 8.30
CA GLU A 145 -11.50 -10.18 9.38
C GLU A 145 -10.38 -9.90 10.38
N LEU A 146 -9.17 -9.60 9.90
CA LEU A 146 -8.03 -9.30 10.75
C LEU A 146 -8.25 -8.01 11.57
N ILE A 147 -8.76 -6.94 10.96
CA ILE A 147 -9.11 -5.71 11.68
C ILE A 147 -10.16 -6.00 12.73
N GLY A 148 -11.16 -6.83 12.40
CA GLY A 148 -12.20 -7.26 13.34
C GLY A 148 -11.67 -8.07 14.53
N THR A 149 -10.55 -8.77 14.35
CA THR A 149 -9.94 -9.61 15.39
C THR A 149 -9.11 -8.81 16.41
N TYR A 150 -8.54 -7.66 16.02
CA TYR A 150 -7.68 -6.84 16.87
C TYR A 150 -8.43 -5.65 17.51
N PRO A 151 -8.78 -5.67 18.81
CA PRO A 151 -9.55 -4.60 19.47
C PRO A 151 -8.87 -3.23 19.44
N SER A 152 -7.53 -3.19 19.46
CA SER A 152 -6.75 -1.94 19.31
C SER A 152 -6.94 -1.32 17.94
N CYS A 153 -6.92 -2.14 16.90
CA CYS A 153 -7.23 -1.72 15.54
C CYS A 153 -8.68 -1.21 15.44
N GLN A 154 -9.65 -1.93 15.99
CA GLN A 154 -11.06 -1.51 15.97
C GLN A 154 -11.28 -0.13 16.59
N ARG A 155 -10.60 0.20 17.70
CA ARG A 155 -10.73 1.51 18.38
C ARG A 155 -10.12 2.64 17.54
N ARG A 156 -8.97 2.43 16.95
CA ARG A 156 -8.23 3.41 16.13
C ARG A 156 -8.87 3.58 14.74
N TRP A 157 -9.59 2.56 14.30
CA TRP A 157 -10.09 2.39 12.96
C TRP A 157 -11.63 2.30 12.90
N ARG A 158 -12.33 2.92 13.85
CA ARG A 158 -13.78 3.04 13.79
C ARG A 158 -14.18 3.75 12.51
N GLY A 159 -15.00 3.08 11.70
CA GLY A 159 -15.52 3.63 10.45
C GLY A 159 -14.82 3.13 9.18
N TYR A 160 -14.15 1.98 9.19
CA TYR A 160 -13.74 1.32 7.96
C TYR A 160 -14.95 0.83 7.18
N PHE A 161 -15.05 1.31 5.97
CA PHE A 161 -15.94 0.74 4.97
C PHE A 161 -15.08 0.16 3.85
N PHE A 162 -15.26 -1.12 3.57
CA PHE A 162 -14.68 -1.78 2.43
C PHE A 162 -15.64 -1.60 1.25
N ALA A 163 -15.28 -0.74 0.30
CA ALA A 163 -16.00 -0.64 -0.95
C ALA A 163 -15.36 -1.59 -1.97
N VAL A 164 -16.13 -2.54 -2.44
CA VAL A 164 -15.75 -3.39 -3.56
C VAL A 164 -16.17 -2.66 -4.84
N ARG A 165 -15.20 -2.31 -5.70
CA ARG A 165 -15.52 -1.94 -7.08
C ARG A 165 -15.95 -3.23 -7.81
N GLN A 166 -17.21 -3.40 -8.03
CA GLN A 166 -17.68 -4.30 -9.06
C GLN A 166 -17.36 -3.63 -10.40
N ASP A 167 -16.45 -4.26 -11.14
CA ASP A 167 -16.23 -3.87 -12.52
C ASP A 167 -17.47 -4.23 -13.32
N GLU A 168 -18.29 -3.25 -13.67
CA GLU A 168 -19.47 -3.40 -14.54
C GLU A 168 -19.07 -3.63 -16.01
N ARG A 169 -17.86 -4.10 -16.28
CA ARG A 169 -17.37 -4.40 -17.62
C ARG A 169 -17.37 -5.90 -17.94
N SER A 170 -18.48 -6.54 -17.68
CA SER A 170 -18.79 -7.85 -18.27
C SER A 170 -20.27 -7.90 -18.64
N ARG A 171 -20.60 -7.12 -19.67
CA ARG A 171 -21.73 -7.37 -20.57
C ARG A 171 -21.33 -7.05 -21.99
#